data_f0484e620a4e28d458845dd2871c0e74
#
_entry.id   f0484e620a4e28d458845dd2871c0e74
#
_cell.length_a   1.000
_cell.length_b   1.000
_cell.length_c   1.000
_cell.angle_alpha   90.00
_cell.angle_beta   90.00
_cell.angle_gamma   90.00
#
_symmetry.space_group_name_H-M   'P 1'
#
loop_
_entity.id
_entity.type
_entity.pdbx_description
1 polymer ?
#
loop_
_entity_poly.entity_id
_entity_poly.type
_entity_poly.pdbx_seq_one_letter_code
_entity_poly.pdbx_strand_id
1 'polypeptide(L)'
;GLPQGLADASTSLDRSRRAPAAGAAESERALHKVLVLDPAAGTGTFLSAVIRLIHARVAAGGDSGAWSDYVSNHLLPRVFGFELLMAPYAVAHMKLGLQLIDTGHDFRSPDRIRVLLTNALEGPHELAELPPFSGWPAEDADAAGERDRAPSIMVVLGNPPYSIFGQTPPGPWIRGLLDDYKTGLNERKLNLDDAFIKFIRLGQWHIERRGAGVLAFVVSNTFLDGITHRRMRES
;
A
#
# COMPACT_ATOMS: atom_id res chain seq x y z
N GLY A 1 16.86 -4.19 -11.55
CA GLY A 1 15.42 -4.34 -11.77
C GLY A 1 14.89 -5.64 -11.17
N LEU A 2 13.59 -5.73 -11.01
CA LEU A 2 12.93 -6.95 -10.52
C LEU A 2 12.64 -7.86 -11.69
N PRO A 3 13.24 -9.07 -11.79
CA PRO A 3 13.13 -9.90 -12.99
C PRO A 3 11.70 -10.35 -13.30
N GLN A 4 10.87 -10.53 -12.30
CA GLN A 4 9.49 -11.01 -12.40
C GLN A 4 8.43 -9.91 -12.18
N GLY A 5 8.85 -8.65 -11.98
CA GLY A 5 7.94 -7.54 -11.73
C GLY A 5 7.02 -7.78 -10.53
N LEU A 6 5.69 -7.62 -10.72
CA LEU A 6 4.70 -7.84 -9.65
C LEU A 6 4.65 -9.28 -9.14
N ALA A 7 5.08 -10.27 -9.92
CA ALA A 7 5.15 -11.67 -9.49
C ALA A 7 6.44 -12.01 -8.74
N ASP A 8 7.35 -11.06 -8.58
CA ASP A 8 8.60 -11.29 -7.85
C ASP A 8 8.32 -11.62 -6.39
N ALA A 9 8.54 -12.88 -6.02
CA ALA A 9 8.36 -13.40 -4.67
C ALA A 9 9.64 -13.34 -3.83
N SER A 10 10.71 -12.70 -4.35
CA SER A 10 11.96 -12.59 -3.62
C SER A 10 11.79 -11.79 -2.33
N THR A 11 12.51 -12.21 -1.31
CA THR A 11 12.49 -11.62 0.02
C THR A 11 13.85 -11.01 0.36
N SER A 12 13.87 -10.06 1.28
CA SER A 12 15.07 -9.58 1.95
C SER A 12 14.99 -9.95 3.42
N LEU A 13 16.12 -10.30 4.02
CA LEU A 13 16.19 -10.53 5.46
C LEU A 13 16.03 -9.18 6.18
N ASP A 14 15.06 -9.12 7.07
CA ASP A 14 14.92 -7.98 7.98
C ASP A 14 15.94 -8.14 9.12
N ARG A 15 17.08 -7.48 8.98
CA ARG A 15 18.15 -7.44 10.00
C ARG A 15 17.88 -6.39 11.09
N SER A 16 16.77 -5.67 11.03
CA SER A 16 16.53 -4.49 11.84
C SER A 16 15.88 -4.77 13.20
N ARG A 17 15.47 -5.98 13.49
CA ARG A 17 14.86 -6.30 14.80
C ARG A 17 15.93 -6.53 15.85
N ARG A 18 15.91 -5.69 16.88
CA ARG A 18 16.64 -5.87 18.13
C ARG A 18 16.23 -7.24 18.72
N ALA A 19 17.22 -8.02 19.15
CA ALA A 19 17.01 -9.33 19.73
C ALA A 19 15.87 -9.31 20.78
N PRO A 20 14.89 -10.22 20.70
CA PRO A 20 13.88 -10.36 21.73
C PRO A 20 14.56 -10.76 23.04
N ALA A 21 13.95 -10.38 24.17
CA ALA A 21 14.41 -10.81 25.48
C ALA A 21 14.56 -12.36 25.51
N ALA A 22 15.65 -12.83 26.11
CA ALA A 22 16.09 -14.22 26.07
C ALA A 22 14.95 -15.23 26.28
N GLY A 23 14.68 -16.06 25.26
CA GLY A 23 13.73 -17.18 25.32
C GLY A 23 12.74 -17.31 24.17
N ALA A 24 12.61 -16.32 23.27
CA ALA A 24 11.76 -16.44 22.08
C ALA A 24 12.61 -16.81 20.86
N ALA A 25 12.24 -17.90 20.16
CA ALA A 25 12.90 -18.29 18.91
C ALA A 25 12.79 -17.15 17.89
N GLU A 26 13.93 -16.64 17.44
CA GLU A 26 14.03 -15.67 16.35
C GLU A 26 13.54 -16.32 15.06
N SER A 27 12.29 -16.12 14.70
CA SER A 27 11.90 -16.29 13.31
C SER A 27 12.29 -15.01 12.56
N GLU A 28 13.44 -15.01 11.90
CA GLU A 28 13.76 -13.99 10.90
C GLU A 28 12.65 -13.97 9.87
N ARG A 29 11.75 -12.97 9.94
CA ARG A 29 10.70 -12.82 8.94
C ARG A 29 11.32 -12.22 7.68
N ALA A 30 11.44 -13.06 6.67
CA ALA A 30 11.79 -12.59 5.34
C ALA A 30 10.68 -11.69 4.80
N LEU A 31 11.01 -10.42 4.53
CA LEU A 31 10.08 -9.46 3.94
C LEU A 31 10.13 -9.52 2.41
N HIS A 32 8.96 -9.52 1.76
CA HIS A 32 8.90 -9.44 0.31
C HIS A 32 9.44 -8.09 -0.19
N LYS A 33 10.25 -8.13 -1.24
CA LYS A 33 10.80 -6.90 -1.85
C LYS A 33 9.74 -6.06 -2.55
N VAL A 34 8.70 -6.70 -3.08
CA VAL A 34 7.59 -6.03 -3.78
C VAL A 34 6.35 -6.08 -2.90
N LEU A 35 6.04 -4.98 -2.22
CA LEU A 35 4.78 -4.78 -1.53
C LEU A 35 3.88 -3.88 -2.38
N VAL A 36 2.62 -4.27 -2.51
CA VAL A 36 1.60 -3.60 -3.33
C VAL A 36 0.50 -3.06 -2.42
N LEU A 37 0.15 -1.80 -2.58
CA LEU A 37 -0.91 -1.14 -1.84
C LEU A 37 -1.91 -0.48 -2.79
N ASP A 38 -3.19 -0.75 -2.59
CA ASP A 38 -4.30 0.07 -3.07
C ASP A 38 -4.88 0.84 -1.87
N PRO A 39 -4.59 2.13 -1.71
CA PRO A 39 -5.01 2.88 -0.53
C PRO A 39 -6.47 3.34 -0.57
N ALA A 40 -7.19 3.05 -1.66
CA ALA A 40 -8.63 3.32 -1.83
C ALA A 40 -9.27 2.16 -2.60
N ALA A 41 -9.19 0.96 -2.03
CA ALA A 41 -9.45 -0.30 -2.71
C ALA A 41 -10.87 -0.43 -3.31
N GLY A 42 -11.85 0.29 -2.77
CA GLY A 42 -13.23 0.20 -3.21
C GLY A 42 -13.71 -1.25 -3.14
N THR A 43 -14.26 -1.74 -4.23
CA THR A 43 -14.67 -3.16 -4.36
C THR A 43 -13.51 -4.08 -4.81
N GLY A 44 -12.26 -3.67 -4.64
CA GLY A 44 -11.06 -4.47 -4.92
C GLY A 44 -10.75 -4.65 -6.42
N THR A 45 -11.17 -3.72 -7.27
CA THR A 45 -11.03 -3.88 -8.74
C THR A 45 -9.56 -3.89 -9.18
N PHE A 46 -8.73 -3.00 -8.66
CA PHE A 46 -7.30 -2.95 -9.00
C PHE A 46 -6.56 -4.14 -8.38
N LEU A 47 -6.86 -4.49 -7.13
CA LEU A 47 -6.29 -5.68 -6.48
C LEU A 47 -6.64 -6.96 -7.23
N SER A 48 -7.87 -7.09 -7.72
CA SER A 48 -8.29 -8.21 -8.58
C SER A 48 -7.46 -8.29 -9.87
N ALA A 49 -7.16 -7.14 -10.49
CA ALA A 49 -6.30 -7.09 -11.68
C ALA A 49 -4.85 -7.49 -11.36
N VAL A 50 -4.32 -7.03 -10.22
CA VAL A 50 -2.98 -7.43 -9.73
C VAL A 50 -2.92 -8.94 -9.51
N ILE A 51 -3.90 -9.53 -8.82
CA ILE A 51 -3.96 -10.98 -8.56
C ILE A 51 -4.00 -11.76 -9.88
N ARG A 52 -4.81 -11.33 -10.86
CA ARG A 52 -4.87 -11.97 -12.19
C ARG A 52 -3.53 -11.91 -12.92
N LEU A 53 -2.84 -10.77 -12.87
CA LEU A 53 -1.54 -10.61 -13.50
C LEU A 53 -0.49 -11.52 -12.85
N ILE A 54 -0.49 -11.60 -11.52
CA ILE A 54 0.43 -12.47 -10.78
C ILE A 54 0.12 -13.95 -11.09
N HIS A 55 -1.16 -14.34 -11.06
CA HIS A 55 -1.59 -15.71 -11.40
C HIS A 55 -1.13 -16.12 -12.79
N ALA A 56 -1.39 -15.27 -13.80
CA ALA A 56 -0.97 -15.54 -15.18
C ALA A 56 0.56 -15.72 -15.31
N ARG A 57 1.35 -14.95 -14.56
CA ARG A 57 2.81 -15.07 -14.53
C ARG A 57 3.29 -16.36 -13.88
N VAL A 58 2.70 -16.73 -12.74
CA VAL A 58 3.04 -17.98 -12.03
C VAL A 58 2.65 -19.18 -12.87
N ALA A 59 1.46 -19.20 -13.47
CA ALA A 59 1.00 -20.26 -14.36
C ALA A 59 1.90 -20.43 -15.60
N ALA A 60 2.38 -19.33 -16.19
CA ALA A 60 3.31 -19.37 -17.32
C ALA A 60 4.69 -19.97 -16.95
N GLY A 61 5.05 -19.99 -15.66
CA GLY A 61 6.26 -20.63 -15.15
C GLY A 61 6.18 -22.16 -15.09
N GLY A 62 5.05 -22.77 -15.43
CA GLY A 62 4.89 -24.22 -15.58
C GLY A 62 4.53 -24.98 -14.29
N ASP A 63 4.36 -24.31 -13.16
CA ASP A 63 4.06 -24.94 -11.86
C ASP A 63 2.64 -24.58 -11.38
N SER A 64 1.65 -25.11 -12.10
CA SER A 64 0.24 -24.86 -11.76
C SER A 64 -0.20 -25.48 -10.42
N GLY A 65 0.53 -26.47 -9.90
CA GLY A 65 0.25 -27.10 -8.61
C GLY A 65 0.69 -26.25 -7.42
N ALA A 66 1.64 -25.33 -7.59
CA ALA A 66 2.17 -24.49 -6.53
C ALA A 66 1.36 -23.21 -6.30
N TRP A 67 0.26 -22.96 -7.03
CA TRP A 67 -0.48 -21.70 -6.92
C TRP A 67 -1.06 -21.45 -5.54
N SER A 68 -1.68 -22.46 -4.90
CA SER A 68 -2.27 -22.28 -3.57
C SER A 68 -1.20 -21.97 -2.53
N ASP A 69 -0.05 -22.63 -2.59
CA ASP A 69 1.10 -22.35 -1.73
C ASP A 69 1.69 -20.97 -2.02
N TYR A 70 1.77 -20.58 -3.30
CA TYR A 70 2.20 -19.23 -3.67
C TYR A 70 1.27 -18.15 -3.14
N VAL A 71 -0.05 -18.38 -3.18
CA VAL A 71 -1.03 -17.45 -2.61
C VAL A 71 -0.77 -17.25 -1.11
N SER A 72 -0.67 -18.33 -0.36
CA SER A 72 -0.47 -18.28 1.10
C SER A 72 0.87 -17.63 1.47
N ASN A 73 1.95 -18.06 0.82
CA ASN A 73 3.30 -17.68 1.23
C ASN A 73 3.79 -16.38 0.60
N HIS A 74 3.26 -15.97 -0.56
CA HIS A 74 3.82 -14.86 -1.33
C HIS A 74 2.80 -13.82 -1.77
N LEU A 75 1.54 -14.16 -2.06
CA LEU A 75 0.56 -13.18 -2.52
C LEU A 75 -0.11 -12.47 -1.35
N LEU A 76 -0.73 -13.21 -0.44
CA LEU A 76 -1.45 -12.65 0.71
C LEU A 76 -0.56 -11.79 1.62
N PRO A 77 0.73 -12.14 1.86
CA PRO A 77 1.60 -11.33 2.72
C PRO A 77 2.01 -9.98 2.13
N ARG A 78 1.83 -9.72 0.83
CA ARG A 78 2.39 -8.55 0.16
C ARG A 78 1.42 -7.69 -0.63
N VAL A 79 0.15 -8.08 -0.71
CA VAL A 79 -0.91 -7.33 -1.41
C VAL A 79 -1.88 -6.78 -0.38
N PHE A 80 -1.99 -5.45 -0.33
CA PHE A 80 -2.77 -4.73 0.67
C PHE A 80 -3.80 -3.82 0.01
N GLY A 81 -4.93 -3.65 0.67
CA GLY A 81 -5.93 -2.66 0.32
C GLY A 81 -6.43 -1.94 1.56
N PHE A 82 -6.69 -0.64 1.45
CA PHE A 82 -7.38 0.13 2.47
C PHE A 82 -8.72 0.60 1.92
N GLU A 83 -9.77 0.48 2.71
CA GLU A 83 -11.10 0.95 2.36
C GLU A 83 -11.76 1.57 3.58
N LEU A 84 -12.35 2.76 3.40
CA LEU A 84 -12.98 3.51 4.47
C LEU A 84 -14.41 3.03 4.75
N LEU A 85 -15.11 2.57 3.71
CA LEU A 85 -16.53 2.25 3.78
C LEU A 85 -16.76 0.74 3.90
N MET A 86 -17.62 0.35 4.84
CA MET A 86 -17.93 -1.06 5.10
C MET A 86 -18.47 -1.81 3.88
N ALA A 87 -19.37 -1.21 3.10
CA ALA A 87 -20.02 -1.90 2.00
C ALA A 87 -19.02 -2.29 0.88
N PRO A 88 -18.21 -1.37 0.30
CA PRO A 88 -17.21 -1.76 -0.68
C PRO A 88 -16.13 -2.68 -0.08
N TYR A 89 -15.74 -2.51 1.20
CA TYR A 89 -14.85 -3.43 1.90
C TYR A 89 -15.37 -4.87 1.87
N ALA A 90 -16.64 -5.09 2.24
CA ALA A 90 -17.23 -6.43 2.23
C ALA A 90 -17.30 -7.02 0.80
N VAL A 91 -17.63 -6.20 -0.20
CA VAL A 91 -17.63 -6.61 -1.60
C VAL A 91 -16.23 -6.97 -2.08
N ALA A 92 -15.20 -6.20 -1.68
CA ALA A 92 -13.81 -6.50 -2.02
C ALA A 92 -13.39 -7.87 -1.49
N HIS A 93 -13.66 -8.17 -0.21
CA HIS A 93 -13.37 -9.47 0.39
C HIS A 93 -14.05 -10.61 -0.34
N MET A 94 -15.35 -10.48 -0.64
CA MET A 94 -16.10 -11.49 -1.37
C MET A 94 -15.53 -11.70 -2.78
N LYS A 95 -15.32 -10.63 -3.53
CA LYS A 95 -14.83 -10.67 -4.92
C LYS A 95 -13.42 -11.29 -5.02
N LEU A 96 -12.51 -10.84 -4.17
CA LEU A 96 -11.13 -11.33 -4.18
C LEU A 96 -11.08 -12.77 -3.65
N GLY A 97 -11.88 -13.11 -2.65
CA GLY A 97 -11.99 -14.49 -2.13
C GLY A 97 -12.50 -15.46 -3.20
N LEU A 98 -13.60 -15.12 -3.90
CA LEU A 98 -14.11 -15.93 -5.00
C LEU A 98 -13.08 -16.08 -6.12
N GLN A 99 -12.38 -14.99 -6.48
CA GLN A 99 -11.34 -15.05 -7.51
C GLN A 99 -10.20 -16.01 -7.13
N LEU A 100 -9.78 -16.03 -5.86
CA LEU A 100 -8.75 -16.95 -5.40
C LEU A 100 -9.24 -18.40 -5.41
N ILE A 101 -10.49 -18.65 -5.01
CA ILE A 101 -11.13 -19.99 -5.10
C ILE A 101 -11.20 -20.44 -6.56
N ASP A 102 -11.67 -19.59 -7.47
CA ASP A 102 -11.79 -19.91 -8.89
C ASP A 102 -10.43 -20.23 -9.55
N THR A 103 -9.36 -19.67 -9.00
CA THR A 103 -7.99 -19.97 -9.45
C THR A 103 -7.33 -21.15 -8.74
N GLY A 104 -8.06 -21.83 -7.83
CA GLY A 104 -7.59 -23.07 -7.18
C GLY A 104 -6.96 -22.88 -5.80
N HIS A 105 -7.10 -21.72 -5.18
CA HIS A 105 -6.67 -21.53 -3.78
C HIS A 105 -7.71 -22.10 -2.81
N ASP A 106 -7.28 -22.88 -1.83
CA ASP A 106 -8.17 -23.66 -0.95
C ASP A 106 -8.39 -23.06 0.46
N PHE A 107 -7.80 -21.93 0.78
CA PHE A 107 -7.92 -21.25 2.08
C PHE A 107 -7.70 -22.14 3.32
N ARG A 108 -6.82 -23.15 3.22
CA ARG A 108 -6.47 -24.01 4.36
C ARG A 108 -5.61 -23.30 5.41
N SER A 109 -4.87 -22.26 4.98
CA SER A 109 -4.08 -21.41 5.87
C SER A 109 -4.98 -20.41 6.61
N PRO A 110 -4.63 -19.98 7.84
CA PRO A 110 -5.29 -18.90 8.55
C PRO A 110 -5.05 -17.53 7.89
N ASP A 111 -4.23 -17.46 6.85
CA ASP A 111 -3.93 -16.22 6.15
C ASP A 111 -5.17 -15.64 5.48
N ARG A 112 -5.28 -14.32 5.52
CA ARG A 112 -6.44 -13.59 5.02
C ARG A 112 -6.05 -12.61 3.94
N ILE A 113 -7.00 -12.31 3.06
CA ILE A 113 -6.91 -11.19 2.15
C ILE A 113 -6.74 -9.91 2.98
N ARG A 114 -5.70 -9.14 2.70
CA ARG A 114 -5.32 -7.97 3.48
C ARG A 114 -5.95 -6.69 2.94
N VAL A 115 -7.26 -6.72 2.75
CA VAL A 115 -8.05 -5.49 2.63
C VAL A 115 -8.50 -5.12 4.04
N LEU A 116 -8.21 -3.90 4.46
CA LEU A 116 -8.46 -3.40 5.82
C LEU A 116 -9.47 -2.28 5.77
N LEU A 117 -10.41 -2.30 6.73
CA LEU A 117 -11.36 -1.22 6.92
C LEU A 117 -10.69 -0.10 7.74
N THR A 118 -10.13 0.87 7.06
CA THR A 118 -9.34 1.93 7.67
C THR A 118 -9.26 3.16 6.77
N ASN A 119 -8.90 4.31 7.36
CA ASN A 119 -8.62 5.53 6.64
C ASN A 119 -7.14 5.59 6.25
N ALA A 120 -6.85 5.46 4.96
CA ALA A 120 -5.48 5.51 4.45
C ALA A 120 -4.76 6.85 4.71
N LEU A 121 -5.50 7.93 4.98
CA LEU A 121 -4.96 9.28 5.20
C LEU A 121 -4.68 9.59 6.68
N GLU A 122 -4.87 8.63 7.56
CA GLU A 122 -4.42 8.67 8.94
C GLU A 122 -2.94 8.27 9.03
N GLY A 123 -2.26 8.71 10.07
CA GLY A 123 -0.83 8.48 10.21
C GLY A 123 -0.46 7.01 10.40
N PRO A 124 0.82 6.64 10.18
CA PRO A 124 1.30 5.28 10.35
C PRO A 124 1.07 4.70 11.75
N HIS A 125 0.93 5.54 12.75
CA HIS A 125 0.62 5.14 14.13
C HIS A 125 -0.68 4.35 14.24
N GLU A 126 -1.73 4.83 13.59
CA GLU A 126 -3.04 4.18 13.62
C GLU A 126 -3.05 2.89 12.80
N LEU A 127 -2.27 2.86 11.73
CA LEU A 127 -2.10 1.65 10.92
C LEU A 127 -1.27 0.58 11.64
N ALA A 128 -0.30 0.97 12.47
CA ALA A 128 0.57 0.03 13.19
C ALA A 128 -0.19 -0.81 14.24
N GLU A 129 -1.32 -0.33 14.71
CA GLU A 129 -2.18 -1.07 15.66
C GLU A 129 -3.03 -2.15 14.99
N LEU A 130 -3.18 -2.10 13.65
CA LEU A 130 -3.99 -3.05 12.91
C LEU A 130 -3.17 -4.31 12.57
N PRO A 131 -3.63 -5.53 12.90
CA PRO A 131 -3.08 -6.73 12.29
C PRO A 131 -3.39 -6.68 10.76
N PRO A 132 -2.44 -6.86 9.89
CA PRO A 132 -1.09 -7.41 9.94
C PRO A 132 0.04 -6.38 10.04
N PHE A 133 -0.27 -5.12 10.30
CA PHE A 133 0.72 -4.04 10.43
C PHE A 133 1.26 -3.90 11.86
N SER A 134 0.78 -4.71 12.82
CA SER A 134 1.32 -4.77 14.17
C SER A 134 2.82 -5.09 14.13
N GLY A 135 3.64 -4.09 14.43
CA GLY A 135 5.09 -4.12 14.26
C GLY A 135 5.60 -3.27 13.07
N TRP A 136 4.72 -2.56 12.38
CA TRP A 136 5.11 -1.46 11.50
C TRP A 136 5.67 -0.32 12.37
N PRO A 137 6.89 0.20 12.11
CA PRO A 137 7.47 1.21 12.97
C PRO A 137 6.65 2.49 12.96
N ALA A 138 6.36 3.00 14.14
CA ALA A 138 5.81 4.32 14.35
C ALA A 138 6.83 5.41 13.95
N GLU A 139 6.35 6.65 13.80
CA GLU A 139 7.13 7.81 13.32
C GLU A 139 8.44 8.08 14.07
N ASP A 140 8.58 7.62 15.31
CA ASP A 140 9.81 7.78 16.11
C ASP A 140 11.06 7.08 15.51
N ALA A 141 10.85 6.19 14.53
CA ALA A 141 11.95 5.60 13.78
C ALA A 141 12.64 6.61 12.83
N ASP A 142 11.98 7.70 12.46
CA ASP A 142 12.57 8.73 11.59
C ASP A 142 13.65 9.57 12.30
N ALA A 143 13.54 9.74 13.63
CA ALA A 143 14.50 10.50 14.42
C ALA A 143 15.87 9.80 14.59
N ALA A 144 15.92 8.49 14.37
CA ALA A 144 17.10 7.66 14.63
C ALA A 144 17.91 7.26 13.38
N GLY A 145 17.57 7.77 12.19
CA GLY A 145 18.29 7.43 10.94
C GLY A 145 18.01 6.01 10.44
N GLU A 146 16.98 5.34 10.93
CA GLU A 146 16.66 3.94 10.63
C GLU A 146 15.67 3.82 9.47
N ARG A 147 16.04 4.37 8.29
CA ARG A 147 15.25 4.26 7.05
C ARG A 147 14.98 2.82 6.58
N ASP A 148 15.69 1.85 7.15
CA ASP A 148 15.70 0.46 6.66
C ASP A 148 14.67 -0.47 7.34
N ARG A 149 13.88 0.01 8.31
CA ARG A 149 13.11 -0.86 9.21
C ARG A 149 11.63 -1.05 8.90
N ALA A 150 11.03 -0.25 8.03
CA ALA A 150 9.64 -0.43 7.66
C ALA A 150 9.50 -1.30 6.39
N PRO A 151 8.51 -2.23 6.32
CA PRO A 151 8.17 -2.82 5.05
C PRO A 151 7.71 -1.72 4.11
N SER A 152 8.59 -1.31 3.21
CA SER A 152 8.36 -0.17 2.36
C SER A 152 7.51 -0.59 1.17
N ILE A 153 6.33 0.02 1.03
CA ILE A 153 5.46 -0.17 -0.13
C ILE A 153 6.21 0.27 -1.40
N MET A 154 6.34 -0.65 -2.34
CA MET A 154 7.04 -0.41 -3.60
C MET A 154 6.09 -0.02 -4.73
N VAL A 155 4.85 -0.52 -4.69
CA VAL A 155 3.84 -0.24 -5.71
C VAL A 155 2.61 0.29 -5.02
N VAL A 156 2.24 1.53 -5.34
CA VAL A 156 0.99 2.14 -4.90
C VAL A 156 0.14 2.36 -6.14
N LEU A 157 -1.05 1.77 -6.16
CA LEU A 157 -1.94 1.83 -7.32
C LEU A 157 -3.40 1.95 -6.87
N GLY A 158 -4.28 2.43 -7.75
CA GLY A 158 -5.70 2.53 -7.42
C GLY A 158 -6.44 3.64 -8.15
N ASN A 159 -7.66 3.88 -7.70
CA ASN A 159 -8.50 4.98 -8.16
C ASN A 159 -9.05 5.75 -6.94
N PRO A 160 -8.25 6.65 -6.37
CA PRO A 160 -8.66 7.41 -5.21
C PRO A 160 -9.85 8.34 -5.52
N PRO A 161 -10.65 8.71 -4.51
CA PRO A 161 -11.80 9.61 -4.71
C PRO A 161 -11.39 11.00 -5.21
N TYR A 162 -12.23 11.59 -6.07
CA TYR A 162 -11.96 12.90 -6.69
C TYR A 162 -12.57 14.08 -5.94
N SER A 163 -13.53 13.85 -5.05
CA SER A 163 -14.37 14.90 -4.47
C SER A 163 -13.89 15.36 -3.10
N ILE A 164 -14.01 16.67 -2.85
CA ILE A 164 -13.83 17.29 -1.53
C ILE A 164 -15.09 17.11 -0.67
N PHE A 165 -16.27 16.97 -1.30
CA PHE A 165 -17.55 16.97 -0.59
C PHE A 165 -17.82 15.66 0.15
N GLY A 166 -18.15 15.75 1.44
CA GLY A 166 -18.54 14.61 2.28
C GLY A 166 -17.39 13.79 2.85
N GLN A 167 -16.16 14.23 2.71
CA GLN A 167 -15.00 13.57 3.31
C GLN A 167 -14.72 14.10 4.72
N THR A 168 -14.26 13.21 5.59
CA THR A 168 -13.70 13.57 6.88
C THR A 168 -12.56 14.58 6.68
N PRO A 169 -12.49 15.67 7.48
CA PRO A 169 -11.38 16.60 7.40
C PRO A 169 -10.04 15.84 7.48
N PRO A 170 -9.03 16.25 6.71
CA PRO A 170 -7.74 15.56 6.74
C PRO A 170 -7.13 15.61 8.14
N GLY A 171 -6.64 14.49 8.62
CA GLY A 171 -5.91 14.38 9.87
C GLY A 171 -4.66 15.29 9.88
N PRO A 172 -4.07 15.55 11.05
CA PRO A 172 -2.90 16.41 11.16
C PRO A 172 -1.70 15.87 10.37
N TRP A 173 -1.53 14.56 10.32
CA TRP A 173 -0.44 13.90 9.62
C TRP A 173 -0.43 14.20 8.11
N ILE A 174 -1.51 13.90 7.39
CA ILE A 174 -1.56 14.16 5.95
C ILE A 174 -1.52 15.65 5.62
N ARG A 175 -2.02 16.52 6.51
CA ARG A 175 -1.86 17.98 6.37
C ARG A 175 -0.40 18.39 6.41
N GLY A 176 0.37 17.86 7.37
CA GLY A 176 1.82 18.10 7.45
C GLY A 176 2.54 17.67 6.18
N LEU A 177 2.20 16.50 5.61
CA LEU A 177 2.79 16.05 4.35
C LEU A 177 2.44 16.97 3.17
N LEU A 178 1.24 17.56 3.15
CA LEU A 178 0.83 18.50 2.09
C LEU A 178 1.53 19.86 2.19
N ASP A 179 2.13 20.21 3.31
CA ASP A 179 2.87 21.47 3.46
C ASP A 179 4.07 21.54 2.53
N ASP A 180 4.67 20.40 2.16
CA ASP A 180 5.71 20.31 1.14
C ASP A 180 5.23 20.85 -0.22
N TYR A 181 3.97 20.59 -0.58
CA TYR A 181 3.36 21.10 -1.81
C TYR A 181 2.94 22.56 -1.72
N LYS A 182 2.73 23.11 -0.53
CA LYS A 182 2.24 24.46 -0.28
C LYS A 182 3.37 25.47 -0.11
N THR A 183 4.54 25.03 0.36
CA THR A 183 5.67 25.89 0.68
C THR A 183 6.13 26.68 -0.54
N GLY A 184 6.15 28.02 -0.44
CA GLY A 184 6.63 28.92 -1.48
C GLY A 184 5.66 29.15 -2.64
N LEU A 185 4.40 28.70 -2.59
CA LEU A 185 3.44 28.89 -3.67
C LEU A 185 2.92 30.33 -3.80
N ASN A 186 2.79 31.10 -2.70
CA ASN A 186 2.27 32.47 -2.67
C ASN A 186 0.94 32.69 -3.42
N GLU A 187 0.10 31.66 -3.52
CA GLU A 187 -1.18 31.70 -4.22
C GLU A 187 -2.34 31.97 -3.25
N ARG A 188 -3.33 32.77 -3.67
CA ARG A 188 -4.51 33.08 -2.84
C ARG A 188 -5.46 31.92 -2.64
N LYS A 189 -5.54 31.00 -3.60
CA LYS A 189 -6.37 29.79 -3.54
C LYS A 189 -5.49 28.59 -3.81
N LEU A 190 -5.43 27.70 -2.84
CA LEU A 190 -4.70 26.44 -2.96
C LEU A 190 -5.72 25.31 -3.11
N ASN A 191 -5.84 24.74 -4.31
CA ASN A 191 -6.68 23.57 -4.58
C ASN A 191 -5.92 22.26 -4.27
N LEU A 192 -5.10 22.27 -3.22
CA LEU A 192 -4.31 21.13 -2.80
C LEU A 192 -5.02 20.26 -1.75
N ASP A 193 -6.26 20.62 -1.39
CA ASP A 193 -7.08 19.87 -0.45
C ASP A 193 -7.99 18.83 -1.12
N ASP A 194 -7.90 18.68 -2.45
CA ASP A 194 -8.58 17.62 -3.18
C ASP A 194 -8.13 16.24 -2.69
N ALA A 195 -9.08 15.30 -2.61
CA ALA A 195 -8.80 13.98 -2.09
C ALA A 195 -7.67 13.28 -2.84
N PHE A 196 -7.72 13.27 -4.17
CA PHE A 196 -6.70 12.59 -4.99
C PHE A 196 -5.28 13.17 -4.80
N ILE A 197 -5.15 14.48 -4.49
CA ILE A 197 -3.85 15.10 -4.17
C ILE A 197 -3.27 14.50 -2.87
N LYS A 198 -4.11 14.30 -1.85
CA LYS A 198 -3.70 13.65 -0.60
C LYS A 198 -3.22 12.23 -0.85
N PHE A 199 -3.93 11.47 -1.71
CA PHE A 199 -3.52 10.12 -2.07
C PHE A 199 -2.23 10.08 -2.90
N ILE A 200 -2.01 11.05 -3.79
CA ILE A 200 -0.73 11.16 -4.50
C ILE A 200 0.39 11.42 -3.49
N ARG A 201 0.22 12.35 -2.53
CA ARG A 201 1.24 12.63 -1.51
C ARG A 201 1.50 11.43 -0.60
N LEU A 202 0.44 10.69 -0.24
CA LEU A 202 0.58 9.42 0.49
C LEU A 202 1.44 8.41 -0.30
N GLY A 203 1.14 8.23 -1.58
CA GLY A 203 1.91 7.32 -2.44
C GLY A 203 3.36 7.75 -2.60
N GLN A 204 3.60 9.04 -2.79
CA GLN A 204 4.94 9.62 -2.83
C GLN A 204 5.69 9.37 -1.52
N TRP A 205 5.08 9.61 -0.38
CA TRP A 205 5.68 9.35 0.93
C TRP A 205 6.13 7.89 1.09
N HIS A 206 5.32 6.91 0.67
CA HIS A 206 5.71 5.51 0.69
C HIS A 206 6.93 5.22 -0.19
N ILE A 207 6.97 5.82 -1.40
CA ILE A 207 8.06 5.61 -2.36
C ILE A 207 9.35 6.29 -1.90
N GLU A 208 9.26 7.51 -1.35
CA GLU A 208 10.41 8.25 -0.80
C GLU A 208 11.10 7.47 0.32
N ARG A 209 10.34 6.86 1.20
CA ARG A 209 10.88 6.01 2.28
C ARG A 209 11.57 4.76 1.75
N ARG A 210 11.12 4.23 0.63
CA ARG A 210 11.74 3.08 -0.05
C ARG A 210 12.96 3.47 -0.87
N GLY A 211 13.00 4.68 -1.37
CA GLY A 211 14.00 5.17 -2.32
C GLY A 211 13.72 4.80 -3.78
N ALA A 212 12.79 3.88 -4.06
CA ALA A 212 12.34 3.53 -5.41
C ALA A 212 10.98 2.85 -5.37
N GLY A 213 10.11 3.17 -6.33
CA GLY A 213 8.77 2.55 -6.43
C GLY A 213 7.99 3.03 -7.64
N VAL A 214 6.72 2.61 -7.68
CA VAL A 214 5.78 2.97 -8.75
C VAL A 214 4.50 3.49 -8.12
N LEU A 215 4.07 4.68 -8.56
CA LEU A 215 2.76 5.24 -8.27
C LEU A 215 1.91 5.21 -9.54
N ALA A 216 0.78 4.51 -9.50
CA ALA A 216 -0.11 4.31 -10.64
C ALA A 216 -1.57 4.55 -10.25
N PHE A 217 -2.02 5.78 -10.35
CA PHE A 217 -3.40 6.16 -10.03
C PHE A 217 -4.21 6.57 -11.25
N VAL A 218 -5.49 6.23 -11.24
CA VAL A 218 -6.48 6.89 -12.09
C VAL A 218 -6.98 8.12 -11.35
N VAL A 219 -6.60 9.32 -11.83
CA VAL A 219 -6.92 10.58 -11.17
C VAL A 219 -7.30 11.67 -12.18
N SER A 220 -7.85 12.79 -11.69
CA SER A 220 -8.05 13.98 -12.53
C SER A 220 -6.72 14.50 -13.07
N ASN A 221 -6.69 14.96 -14.31
CA ASN A 221 -5.52 15.56 -14.94
C ASN A 221 -5.28 17.03 -14.53
N THR A 222 -6.13 17.61 -13.69
CA THR A 222 -6.06 19.03 -13.29
C THR A 222 -4.73 19.42 -12.65
N PHE A 223 -4.02 18.47 -12.04
CA PHE A 223 -2.72 18.72 -11.43
C PHE A 223 -1.58 18.88 -12.45
N LEU A 224 -1.77 18.41 -13.69
CA LEU A 224 -0.73 18.47 -14.73
C LEU A 224 -0.44 19.91 -15.18
N ASP A 225 -1.48 20.73 -15.31
CA ASP A 225 -1.37 22.10 -15.84
C ASP A 225 -1.70 23.19 -14.81
N GLY A 226 -2.31 22.83 -13.69
CA GLY A 226 -2.74 23.78 -12.66
C GLY A 226 -1.57 24.54 -12.03
N ILE A 227 -1.66 25.89 -11.99
CA ILE A 227 -0.63 26.76 -11.39
C ILE A 227 -0.41 26.42 -9.92
N THR A 228 -1.46 26.10 -9.19
CA THR A 228 -1.40 25.74 -7.76
C THR A 228 -0.70 24.40 -7.52
N HIS A 229 -0.54 23.56 -8.54
CA HIS A 229 0.08 22.23 -8.43
C HIS A 229 1.56 22.20 -8.87
N ARG A 230 2.16 23.39 -9.17
CA ARG A 230 3.55 23.42 -9.70
C ARG A 230 4.55 22.79 -8.72
N ARG A 231 4.46 23.07 -7.42
CA ARG A 231 5.36 22.50 -6.41
C ARG A 231 5.20 20.99 -6.27
N MET A 232 3.96 20.49 -6.37
CA MET A 232 3.69 19.07 -6.41
C MET A 232 4.37 18.36 -7.60
N ARG A 233 4.47 19.02 -8.75
CA ARG A 233 5.16 18.46 -9.93
C ARG A 233 6.68 18.55 -9.84
N GLU A 234 7.21 19.44 -9.02
CA GLU A 234 8.64 19.64 -8.80
C GLU A 234 9.21 18.71 -7.70
N SER A 235 8.34 18.18 -6.82
CA SER A 235 8.72 17.27 -5.75
C SER A 235 8.76 15.82 -6.24
#